data_52e8160d2aab5839452995b16e64c832
#
_entry.id   52e8160d2aab5839452995b16e64c832
#
_cell.length_a   1.000
_cell.length_b   1.000
_cell.length_c   1.000
_cell.angle_alpha   90.00
_cell.angle_beta   90.00
_cell.angle_gamma   90.00
#
_symmetry.space_group_name_H-M   'P 1'
#
loop_
_entity.id
_entity.type
_entity.pdbx_description
1 polymer ?
#
loop_
_entity_poly.entity_id
_entity_poly.type
_entity_poly.pdbx_seq_one_letter_code
_entity_poly.pdbx_strand_id
1 'polypeptide(L)'
;MERLFKVRYWDYSNQKFNIHGYICLTSSIAWGFLTILMTEVIHKPIEHLVLNLPPVLEWCLLGAVSGCFVMDTIQSTKEALGLAKALESVAKLRADLEDMQVQLALLKAETMQNVENAKEELLDAVAENVENSRQLAAARKEMLATAAEIHREAIAARKEEFVEAVEAHKEAVAARKEELAEAMELHKETVAARKEELAASFDAKKAALAARISSLNEKIADTTSRLNSRKTIARPSILQRNPSAVSRRFADAWKELYKEWEDEKHA
;
A
#
# COMPACT_ATOMS: atom_id res chain seq x y z
N MET A 1 -5.32 -20.03 25.47
CA MET A 1 -4.68 -18.69 25.57
C MET A 1 -4.44 -18.07 24.19
N GLU A 2 -3.57 -18.63 23.34
CA GLU A 2 -3.27 -18.06 22.00
C GLU A 2 -4.51 -17.86 21.10
N ARG A 3 -5.51 -18.75 21.16
CA ARG A 3 -6.77 -18.59 20.41
C ARG A 3 -7.62 -17.39 20.84
N LEU A 4 -7.60 -17.05 22.14
CA LEU A 4 -8.37 -15.95 22.71
C LEU A 4 -7.64 -14.61 22.59
N PHE A 5 -6.38 -14.57 22.99
CA PHE A 5 -5.60 -13.35 23.06
C PHE A 5 -4.74 -13.08 21.82
N LYS A 6 -4.72 -14.04 20.86
CA LYS A 6 -3.97 -13.93 19.58
C LYS A 6 -2.46 -13.72 19.76
N VAL A 7 -1.97 -13.86 20.98
CA VAL A 7 -0.57 -13.67 21.40
C VAL A 7 -0.15 -14.90 22.21
N ARG A 8 1.08 -15.33 22.01
CA ARG A 8 1.77 -16.34 22.80
C ARG A 8 2.71 -15.63 23.75
N TYR A 9 2.48 -15.74 25.05
CA TYR A 9 3.27 -15.06 26.06
C TYR A 9 4.61 -15.74 26.35
N TRP A 10 4.71 -17.04 26.11
CA TRP A 10 5.94 -17.81 26.25
C TRP A 10 6.18 -18.61 24.97
N ASP A 11 7.33 -18.42 24.35
CA ASP A 11 7.72 -19.17 23.16
C ASP A 11 9.05 -19.87 23.37
N TYR A 12 8.99 -21.20 23.45
CA TYR A 12 10.13 -22.08 23.59
C TYR A 12 10.60 -22.66 22.25
N SER A 13 10.20 -22.11 21.11
CA SER A 13 10.55 -22.64 19.79
C SER A 13 12.06 -22.71 19.55
N ASN A 14 12.82 -21.85 20.18
CA ASN A 14 14.29 -21.80 20.09
C ASN A 14 15.01 -22.76 21.09
N GLN A 15 14.25 -23.43 21.96
CA GLN A 15 14.83 -24.34 22.95
C GLN A 15 14.90 -25.77 22.40
N LYS A 16 15.96 -26.51 22.78
CA LYS A 16 16.10 -27.94 22.42
C LYS A 16 15.00 -28.76 23.11
N PHE A 17 14.51 -29.78 22.43
CA PHE A 17 13.45 -30.67 22.93
C PHE A 17 12.16 -29.92 23.29
N ASN A 18 11.76 -28.93 22.46
CA ASN A 18 10.48 -28.29 22.63
C ASN A 18 9.37 -29.05 21.88
N ILE A 19 8.15 -28.94 22.37
CA ILE A 19 6.94 -29.46 21.72
C ILE A 19 6.13 -28.29 21.23
N HIS A 20 6.18 -28.01 19.91
CA HIS A 20 5.48 -26.93 19.24
C HIS A 20 5.74 -25.52 19.85
N GLY A 21 6.86 -25.35 20.60
CA GLY A 21 7.18 -24.11 21.29
C GLY A 21 6.33 -23.81 22.54
N TYR A 22 5.44 -24.71 22.94
CA TYR A 22 4.64 -24.51 24.17
C TYR A 22 5.31 -25.02 25.43
N ILE A 23 6.08 -26.09 25.31
CA ILE A 23 6.75 -26.78 26.40
C ILE A 23 8.16 -27.13 25.94
N CYS A 24 9.15 -27.05 26.84
CA CYS A 24 10.49 -27.57 26.58
C CYS A 24 10.99 -28.39 27.77
N LEU A 25 11.87 -29.35 27.50
CA LEU A 25 12.40 -30.27 28.51
C LEU A 25 13.09 -29.50 29.65
N THR A 26 13.92 -28.51 29.32
CA THR A 26 14.65 -27.72 30.31
C THR A 26 13.69 -27.00 31.27
N SER A 27 12.65 -26.38 30.74
CA SER A 27 11.63 -25.72 31.57
C SER A 27 10.86 -26.74 32.45
N SER A 28 10.51 -27.91 31.90
CA SER A 28 9.82 -28.94 32.65
C SER A 28 10.65 -29.47 33.83
N ILE A 29 11.94 -29.69 33.63
CA ILE A 29 12.87 -30.09 34.67
C ILE A 29 13.00 -29.00 35.75
N ALA A 30 13.18 -27.75 35.33
CA ALA A 30 13.27 -26.62 36.25
C ALA A 30 12.01 -26.47 37.12
N TRP A 31 10.82 -26.60 36.54
CA TRP A 31 9.55 -26.58 37.27
C TRP A 31 9.43 -27.80 38.24
N GLY A 32 9.93 -28.96 37.84
CA GLY A 32 9.99 -30.13 38.73
C GLY A 32 10.81 -29.86 40.00
N PHE A 33 12.03 -29.33 39.86
CA PHE A 33 12.85 -28.94 40.98
C PHE A 33 12.21 -27.84 41.82
N LEU A 34 11.64 -26.82 41.17
CA LEU A 34 10.96 -25.71 41.86
C LEU A 34 9.76 -26.22 42.68
N THR A 35 9.02 -27.19 42.17
CA THR A 35 7.89 -27.80 42.88
C THR A 35 8.37 -28.53 44.15
N ILE A 36 9.46 -29.30 44.09
CA ILE A 36 10.04 -29.93 45.26
C ILE A 36 10.50 -28.91 46.31
N LEU A 37 11.19 -27.83 45.85
CA LEU A 37 11.62 -26.74 46.72
C LEU A 37 10.42 -26.07 47.41
N MET A 38 9.36 -25.80 46.64
CA MET A 38 8.15 -25.16 47.15
C MET A 38 7.46 -26.05 48.21
N THR A 39 7.29 -27.34 47.95
CA THR A 39 6.54 -28.23 48.83
C THR A 39 7.34 -28.63 50.07
N GLU A 40 8.64 -28.96 49.94
CA GLU A 40 9.43 -29.44 51.05
C GLU A 40 10.09 -28.35 51.92
N VAL A 41 10.42 -27.20 51.29
CA VAL A 41 11.19 -26.17 52.01
C VAL A 41 10.33 -24.96 52.34
N ILE A 42 9.54 -24.45 51.38
CA ILE A 42 8.82 -23.18 51.53
C ILE A 42 7.43 -23.40 52.15
N HIS A 43 6.72 -24.46 51.74
CA HIS A 43 5.34 -24.68 52.19
C HIS A 43 5.25 -24.99 53.67
N LYS A 44 6.14 -25.86 54.19
CA LYS A 44 6.13 -26.28 55.60
C LYS A 44 6.19 -25.13 56.62
N PRO A 45 7.12 -24.15 56.55
CA PRO A 45 7.12 -23.02 57.46
C PRO A 45 5.92 -22.09 57.28
N ILE A 46 5.41 -21.93 56.03
CA ILE A 46 4.20 -21.14 55.77
C ILE A 46 2.97 -21.80 56.36
N GLU A 47 2.83 -23.11 56.19
CA GLU A 47 1.76 -23.92 56.81
C GLU A 47 1.74 -23.77 58.31
N HIS A 48 2.90 -23.91 58.95
CA HIS A 48 3.02 -23.75 60.39
C HIS A 48 2.66 -22.32 60.85
N LEU A 49 3.04 -21.31 60.06
CA LEU A 49 2.67 -19.91 60.33
C LEU A 49 1.15 -19.73 60.25
N VAL A 50 0.53 -20.21 59.16
CA VAL A 50 -0.91 -20.05 58.91
C VAL A 50 -1.74 -20.77 59.98
N LEU A 51 -1.39 -22.00 60.33
CA LEU A 51 -2.10 -22.80 61.34
C LEU A 51 -2.05 -22.18 62.76
N ASN A 52 -1.08 -21.32 63.07
CA ASN A 52 -0.96 -20.60 64.30
C ASN A 52 -1.60 -19.20 64.31
N LEU A 53 -2.24 -18.76 63.19
CA LEU A 53 -2.92 -17.49 63.13
C LEU A 53 -4.30 -17.56 63.80
N PRO A 54 -4.76 -16.44 64.42
CA PRO A 54 -6.15 -16.33 64.85
C PRO A 54 -7.10 -16.48 63.64
N PRO A 55 -8.23 -17.26 63.77
CA PRO A 55 -9.13 -17.51 62.65
C PRO A 55 -9.65 -16.24 61.95
N VAL A 56 -9.87 -15.14 62.67
CA VAL A 56 -10.31 -13.86 62.10
C VAL A 56 -9.26 -13.30 61.15
N LEU A 57 -7.97 -13.36 61.57
CA LEU A 57 -6.88 -12.82 60.75
C LEU A 57 -6.64 -13.70 59.51
N GLU A 58 -6.78 -15.04 59.62
CA GLU A 58 -6.72 -15.98 58.50
C GLU A 58 -7.77 -15.65 57.43
N TRP A 59 -9.03 -15.49 57.82
CA TRP A 59 -10.11 -15.10 56.91
C TRP A 59 -9.91 -13.71 56.28
N CYS A 60 -9.42 -12.75 57.02
CA CYS A 60 -9.10 -11.42 56.50
C CYS A 60 -7.98 -11.46 55.48
N LEU A 61 -6.91 -12.21 55.72
CA LEU A 61 -5.80 -12.38 54.78
C LEU A 61 -6.25 -13.12 53.52
N LEU A 62 -7.01 -14.21 53.67
CA LEU A 62 -7.56 -14.93 52.56
C LEU A 62 -8.45 -14.04 51.68
N GLY A 63 -9.32 -13.25 52.28
CA GLY A 63 -10.17 -12.28 51.57
C GLY A 63 -9.37 -11.22 50.85
N ALA A 64 -8.35 -10.65 51.49
CA ALA A 64 -7.49 -9.66 50.85
C ALA A 64 -6.70 -10.20 49.69
N VAL A 65 -6.04 -11.36 49.81
CA VAL A 65 -5.28 -12.01 48.75
C VAL A 65 -6.19 -12.42 47.60
N SER A 66 -7.35 -13.02 47.91
CA SER A 66 -8.33 -13.41 46.89
C SER A 66 -8.88 -12.19 46.14
N GLY A 67 -9.20 -11.08 46.83
CA GLY A 67 -9.63 -9.82 46.25
C GLY A 67 -8.57 -9.22 45.32
N CYS A 68 -7.33 -9.17 45.73
CA CYS A 68 -6.21 -8.72 44.91
C CYS A 68 -6.04 -9.58 43.67
N PHE A 69 -6.13 -10.91 43.81
CA PHE A 69 -6.01 -11.85 42.70
C PHE A 69 -7.12 -11.67 41.67
N VAL A 70 -8.38 -11.52 42.10
CA VAL A 70 -9.52 -11.28 41.21
C VAL A 70 -9.35 -9.96 40.46
N MET A 71 -8.96 -8.89 41.17
CA MET A 71 -8.73 -7.58 40.54
C MET A 71 -7.60 -7.64 39.53
N ASP A 72 -6.50 -8.31 39.86
CA ASP A 72 -5.38 -8.49 38.91
C ASP A 72 -5.77 -9.31 37.69
N THR A 73 -6.53 -10.39 37.88
CA THR A 73 -7.03 -11.24 36.79
C THR A 73 -7.93 -10.45 35.84
N ILE A 74 -8.88 -9.67 36.37
CA ILE A 74 -9.77 -8.83 35.56
C ILE A 74 -8.97 -7.82 34.73
N GLN A 75 -8.02 -7.14 35.36
CA GLN A 75 -7.22 -6.12 34.70
C GLN A 75 -6.28 -6.71 33.65
N SER A 76 -5.59 -7.80 33.97
CA SER A 76 -4.70 -8.52 33.02
C SER A 76 -5.48 -9.04 31.81
N THR A 77 -6.70 -9.53 32.03
CA THR A 77 -7.57 -9.97 30.93
C THR A 77 -8.00 -8.81 30.03
N LYS A 78 -8.37 -7.65 30.61
CA LYS A 78 -8.72 -6.45 29.84
C LYS A 78 -7.54 -5.95 29.00
N GLU A 79 -6.33 -5.95 29.55
CA GLU A 79 -5.13 -5.55 28.82
C GLU A 79 -4.80 -6.51 27.68
N ALA A 80 -4.88 -7.82 27.92
CA ALA A 80 -4.63 -8.83 26.91
C ALA A 80 -5.65 -8.79 25.75
N LEU A 81 -6.93 -8.57 26.06
CA LEU A 81 -7.97 -8.39 25.05
C LEU A 81 -7.79 -7.07 24.29
N GLY A 82 -7.38 -6.01 24.98
CA GLY A 82 -7.07 -4.72 24.37
C GLY A 82 -5.94 -4.83 23.35
N LEU A 83 -4.86 -5.53 23.70
CA LEU A 83 -3.75 -5.83 22.78
C LEU A 83 -4.20 -6.66 21.58
N ALA A 84 -5.00 -7.71 21.81
CA ALA A 84 -5.50 -8.55 20.71
C ALA A 84 -6.35 -7.75 19.69
N LYS A 85 -7.22 -6.85 20.18
CA LYS A 85 -8.02 -5.96 19.33
C LYS A 85 -7.16 -4.95 18.57
N ALA A 86 -6.16 -4.39 19.23
CA ALA A 86 -5.26 -3.43 18.59
C ALA A 86 -4.43 -4.09 17.48
N LEU A 87 -3.89 -5.28 17.72
CA LEU A 87 -3.18 -6.05 16.67
C LEU A 87 -4.08 -6.36 15.48
N GLU A 88 -5.35 -6.70 15.71
CA GLU A 88 -6.32 -6.94 14.64
C GLU A 88 -6.60 -5.65 13.84
N SER A 89 -6.74 -4.51 14.52
CA SER A 89 -6.95 -3.23 13.84
C SER A 89 -5.74 -2.79 13.02
N VAL A 90 -4.54 -2.92 13.55
CA VAL A 90 -3.29 -2.61 12.83
C VAL A 90 -3.12 -3.53 11.62
N ALA A 91 -3.37 -4.84 11.77
CA ALA A 91 -3.29 -5.78 10.65
C ALA A 91 -4.29 -5.45 9.53
N LYS A 92 -5.51 -5.02 9.89
CA LYS A 92 -6.51 -4.58 8.91
C LYS A 92 -6.08 -3.29 8.20
N LEU A 93 -5.61 -2.29 8.96
CA LEU A 93 -5.12 -1.04 8.36
C LEU A 93 -3.93 -1.27 7.42
N ARG A 94 -3.07 -2.24 7.71
CA ARG A 94 -1.97 -2.63 6.81
C ARG A 94 -2.48 -3.27 5.52
N ALA A 95 -3.44 -4.19 5.61
CA ALA A 95 -4.03 -4.79 4.42
C ALA A 95 -4.68 -3.71 3.52
N ASP A 96 -5.40 -2.75 4.12
CA ASP A 96 -5.98 -1.62 3.40
C ASP A 96 -4.88 -0.75 2.76
N LEU A 97 -3.73 -0.58 3.43
CA LEU A 97 -2.59 0.18 2.91
C LEU A 97 -1.91 -0.52 1.73
N GLU A 98 -1.69 -1.84 1.83
CA GLU A 98 -1.15 -2.64 0.72
C GLU A 98 -2.07 -2.59 -0.51
N ASP A 99 -3.38 -2.70 -0.31
CA ASP A 99 -4.36 -2.57 -1.41
C ASP A 99 -4.28 -1.20 -2.08
N MET A 100 -4.16 -0.11 -1.29
CA MET A 100 -3.96 1.24 -1.83
C MET A 100 -2.64 1.39 -2.62
N GLN A 101 -1.56 0.75 -2.17
CA GLN A 101 -0.29 0.77 -2.89
C GLN A 101 -0.38 0.02 -4.22
N VAL A 102 -1.09 -1.11 -4.24
CA VAL A 102 -1.36 -1.86 -5.48
C VAL A 102 -2.21 -1.03 -6.44
N GLN A 103 -3.27 -0.36 -5.96
CA GLN A 103 -4.09 0.54 -6.78
C GLN A 103 -3.27 1.69 -7.37
N LEU A 104 -2.34 2.27 -6.60
CA LEU A 104 -1.45 3.32 -7.09
C LEU A 104 -0.50 2.79 -8.18
N ALA A 105 0.03 1.57 -8.03
CA ALA A 105 0.89 0.93 -9.01
C ALA A 105 0.13 0.61 -10.31
N LEU A 106 -1.09 0.11 -10.21
CA LEU A 106 -1.97 -0.16 -11.36
C LEU A 106 -2.33 1.12 -12.10
N LEU A 107 -2.68 2.19 -11.37
CA LEU A 107 -2.98 3.50 -11.98
C LEU A 107 -1.76 4.04 -12.75
N LYS A 108 -0.55 3.85 -12.23
CA LYS A 108 0.69 4.25 -12.90
C LYS A 108 0.95 3.41 -14.16
N ALA A 109 0.68 2.11 -14.12
CA ALA A 109 0.83 1.22 -15.27
C ALA A 109 -0.18 1.55 -16.38
N GLU A 110 -1.44 1.79 -16.01
CA GLU A 110 -2.50 2.20 -16.94
C GLU A 110 -2.18 3.51 -17.65
N THR A 111 -1.63 4.50 -16.92
CA THR A 111 -1.21 5.77 -17.56
C THR A 111 -0.03 5.59 -18.50
N MET A 112 0.94 4.73 -18.18
CA MET A 112 2.05 4.45 -19.10
C MET A 112 1.54 3.79 -20.39
N GLN A 113 0.61 2.84 -20.28
CA GLN A 113 0.02 2.17 -21.42
C GLN A 113 -0.82 3.12 -22.29
N ASN A 114 -1.60 4.01 -21.66
CA ASN A 114 -2.36 5.03 -22.40
C ASN A 114 -1.46 6.03 -23.13
N VAL A 115 -0.32 6.40 -22.56
CA VAL A 115 0.68 7.25 -23.22
C VAL A 115 1.34 6.54 -24.40
N GLU A 116 1.66 5.26 -24.27
CA GLU A 116 2.23 4.45 -25.35
C GLU A 116 1.23 4.30 -26.53
N ASN A 117 -0.02 3.95 -26.24
CA ASN A 117 -1.09 3.86 -27.24
C ASN A 117 -1.32 5.20 -27.96
N ALA A 118 -1.35 6.31 -27.23
CA ALA A 118 -1.49 7.65 -27.82
C ALA A 118 -0.30 8.02 -28.73
N LYS A 119 0.91 7.54 -28.39
CA LYS A 119 2.10 7.72 -29.21
C LYS A 119 2.04 6.89 -30.51
N GLU A 120 1.55 5.65 -30.44
CA GLU A 120 1.33 4.80 -31.62
C GLU A 120 0.29 5.41 -32.55
N GLU A 121 -0.86 5.86 -32.01
CA GLU A 121 -1.90 6.53 -32.81
C GLU A 121 -1.37 7.79 -33.52
N LEU A 122 -0.50 8.57 -32.85
CA LEU A 122 0.14 9.74 -33.45
C LEU A 122 1.12 9.35 -34.58
N LEU A 123 1.88 8.28 -34.39
CA LEU A 123 2.82 7.81 -35.42
C LEU A 123 2.07 7.30 -36.66
N ASP A 124 0.97 6.58 -36.47
CA ASP A 124 0.14 6.08 -37.55
C ASP A 124 -0.53 7.23 -38.30
N ALA A 125 -1.08 8.21 -37.60
CA ALA A 125 -1.66 9.42 -38.22
C ALA A 125 -0.62 10.23 -39.02
N VAL A 126 0.61 10.32 -38.52
CA VAL A 126 1.71 10.99 -39.24
C VAL A 126 2.12 10.17 -40.49
N ALA A 127 2.20 8.83 -40.38
CA ALA A 127 2.54 7.96 -41.48
C ALA A 127 1.49 8.03 -42.59
N GLU A 128 0.20 8.04 -42.24
CA GLU A 128 -0.92 8.19 -43.20
C GLU A 128 -0.87 9.54 -43.91
N ASN A 129 -0.61 10.64 -43.18
CA ASN A 129 -0.47 11.98 -43.77
C ASN A 129 0.73 12.07 -44.72
N VAL A 130 1.85 11.43 -44.40
CA VAL A 130 3.03 11.37 -45.25
C VAL A 130 2.73 10.59 -46.52
N GLU A 131 2.01 9.47 -46.42
CA GLU A 131 1.63 8.65 -47.59
C GLU A 131 0.64 9.38 -48.48
N ASN A 132 -0.38 10.02 -47.91
CA ASN A 132 -1.32 10.86 -48.64
C ASN A 132 -0.60 12.03 -49.35
N SER A 133 0.40 12.63 -48.72
CA SER A 133 1.22 13.69 -49.34
C SER A 133 2.06 13.15 -50.50
N ARG A 134 2.59 11.92 -50.40
CA ARG A 134 3.35 11.25 -51.46
C ARG A 134 2.44 10.89 -52.67
N GLN A 135 1.24 10.38 -52.39
CA GLN A 135 0.26 10.07 -53.44
C GLN A 135 -0.20 11.32 -54.18
N LEU A 136 -0.45 12.43 -53.46
CA LEU A 136 -0.75 13.72 -54.08
C LEU A 136 0.42 14.24 -54.91
N ALA A 137 1.66 14.09 -54.45
CA ALA A 137 2.85 14.49 -55.20
C ALA A 137 3.07 13.61 -56.44
N ALA A 138 2.78 12.31 -56.38
CA ALA A 138 2.84 11.38 -57.51
C ALA A 138 1.77 11.69 -58.57
N ALA A 139 0.52 11.88 -58.11
CA ALA A 139 -0.59 12.26 -58.99
C ALA A 139 -0.34 13.64 -59.68
N ARG A 140 0.28 14.59 -58.94
CA ARG A 140 0.68 15.88 -59.53
C ARG A 140 1.77 15.74 -60.57
N LYS A 141 2.74 14.80 -60.34
CA LYS A 141 3.82 14.53 -61.30
C LYS A 141 3.26 13.88 -62.57
N GLU A 142 2.29 13.01 -62.48
CA GLU A 142 1.62 12.33 -63.58
C GLU A 142 0.75 13.34 -64.36
N MET A 143 -0.01 14.20 -63.68
CA MET A 143 -0.77 15.26 -64.31
C MET A 143 0.12 16.30 -65.06
N LEU A 144 1.28 16.63 -64.46
CA LEU A 144 2.23 17.53 -65.11
C LEU A 144 2.87 16.86 -66.34
N ALA A 145 3.10 15.53 -66.34
CA ALA A 145 3.60 14.78 -67.48
C ALA A 145 2.56 14.75 -68.62
N THR A 146 1.30 14.44 -68.23
CA THR A 146 0.17 14.45 -69.20
C THR A 146 -0.13 15.84 -69.75
N ALA A 147 -0.08 16.88 -68.90
CA ALA A 147 -0.21 18.27 -69.35
C ALA A 147 0.93 18.71 -70.28
N ALA A 148 2.16 18.22 -70.04
CA ALA A 148 3.29 18.47 -70.92
C ALA A 148 3.17 17.78 -72.27
N GLU A 149 2.55 16.62 -72.33
CA GLU A 149 2.24 15.89 -73.56
C GLU A 149 1.12 16.62 -74.36
N ILE A 150 0.02 16.95 -73.68
CA ILE A 150 -1.07 17.76 -74.27
C ILE A 150 -0.58 19.13 -74.72
N HIS A 151 0.37 19.72 -73.96
CA HIS A 151 0.96 21.01 -74.28
C HIS A 151 1.83 20.95 -75.56
N ARG A 152 2.51 19.83 -75.82
CA ARG A 152 3.21 19.61 -77.08
C ARG A 152 2.27 19.54 -78.30
N GLU A 153 1.08 18.97 -78.12
CA GLU A 153 0.06 18.92 -79.20
C GLU A 153 -0.74 20.23 -79.32
N ALA A 154 -0.98 20.98 -78.20
CA ALA A 154 -1.79 22.18 -78.15
C ALA A 154 -1.03 23.49 -78.41
N ILE A 155 0.32 23.47 -78.52
CA ILE A 155 1.13 24.67 -78.82
C ILE A 155 0.72 25.35 -80.14
N ALA A 156 0.01 24.63 -80.96
CA ALA A 156 -0.47 25.22 -82.24
C ALA A 156 -1.81 25.96 -82.19
N ALA A 157 -2.65 25.82 -81.08
CA ALA A 157 -4.00 26.34 -81.09
C ALA A 157 -4.50 27.25 -79.97
N ARG A 158 -4.03 27.12 -78.69
CA ARG A 158 -4.67 27.86 -77.55
C ARG A 158 -3.75 28.16 -76.39
N LYS A 159 -3.00 29.27 -76.47
CA LYS A 159 -2.11 29.71 -75.42
C LYS A 159 -2.84 30.32 -74.18
N GLU A 160 -4.00 30.92 -74.35
CA GLU A 160 -4.73 31.66 -73.29
C GLU A 160 -5.54 30.75 -72.36
N GLU A 161 -6.28 29.77 -72.86
CA GLU A 161 -7.05 28.84 -72.00
C GLU A 161 -6.17 27.95 -71.09
N PHE A 162 -4.95 27.67 -71.56
CA PHE A 162 -4.01 26.87 -70.78
C PHE A 162 -3.44 27.62 -69.57
N VAL A 163 -3.17 28.91 -69.70
CA VAL A 163 -2.68 29.74 -68.61
C VAL A 163 -3.74 29.87 -67.50
N GLU A 164 -5.00 30.07 -67.91
CA GLU A 164 -6.14 30.20 -66.99
C GLU A 164 -6.40 28.88 -66.21
N ALA A 165 -6.30 27.71 -66.88
CA ALA A 165 -6.44 26.41 -66.24
C ALA A 165 -5.29 26.08 -65.26
N VAL A 166 -4.07 26.49 -65.54
CA VAL A 166 -2.91 26.34 -64.63
C VAL A 166 -3.01 27.25 -63.43
N GLU A 167 -3.53 28.49 -63.58
CA GLU A 167 -3.76 29.37 -62.44
C GLU A 167 -4.87 28.85 -61.52
N ALA A 168 -6.02 28.44 -62.09
CA ALA A 168 -7.11 27.84 -61.32
C ALA A 168 -6.66 26.59 -60.58
N HIS A 169 -5.80 25.75 -61.17
CA HIS A 169 -5.24 24.57 -60.51
C HIS A 169 -4.25 24.96 -59.39
N LYS A 170 -3.44 26.00 -59.56
CA LYS A 170 -2.56 26.50 -58.49
C LYS A 170 -3.36 27.00 -57.31
N GLU A 171 -4.43 27.74 -57.53
CA GLU A 171 -5.31 28.22 -56.46
C GLU A 171 -5.98 27.09 -55.71
N ALA A 172 -6.50 26.06 -56.41
CA ALA A 172 -7.11 24.88 -55.79
C ALA A 172 -6.11 24.07 -54.94
N VAL A 173 -4.86 23.93 -55.37
CA VAL A 173 -3.79 23.29 -54.62
C VAL A 173 -3.37 24.11 -53.38
N ALA A 174 -3.34 25.43 -53.51
CA ALA A 174 -3.04 26.34 -52.41
C ALA A 174 -4.14 26.29 -51.33
N ALA A 175 -5.41 26.37 -51.72
CA ALA A 175 -6.55 26.25 -50.81
C ALA A 175 -6.56 24.89 -50.07
N ARG A 176 -6.30 23.77 -50.76
CA ARG A 176 -6.27 22.47 -50.15
C ARG A 176 -5.09 22.28 -49.18
N LYS A 177 -3.96 22.95 -49.46
CA LYS A 177 -2.81 22.93 -48.55
C LYS A 177 -3.09 23.73 -47.27
N GLU A 178 -3.84 24.82 -47.39
CA GLU A 178 -4.26 25.65 -46.26
C GLU A 178 -5.27 24.90 -45.38
N GLU A 179 -6.27 24.26 -46.00
CA GLU A 179 -7.26 23.40 -45.32
C GLU A 179 -6.60 22.23 -44.54
N LEU A 180 -5.56 21.63 -45.13
CA LEU A 180 -4.82 20.54 -44.50
C LEU A 180 -3.97 21.06 -43.29
N ALA A 181 -3.41 22.23 -43.44
CA ALA A 181 -2.64 22.88 -42.35
C ALA A 181 -3.53 23.27 -41.17
N GLU A 182 -4.72 23.83 -41.43
CA GLU A 182 -5.71 24.14 -40.39
C GLU A 182 -6.21 22.85 -39.69
N ALA A 183 -6.50 21.77 -40.44
CA ALA A 183 -6.90 20.48 -39.87
C ALA A 183 -5.81 19.88 -39.00
N MET A 184 -4.53 19.99 -39.37
CA MET A 184 -3.39 19.53 -38.58
C MET A 184 -3.23 20.34 -37.29
N GLU A 185 -3.39 21.68 -37.34
CA GLU A 185 -3.31 22.50 -36.12
C GLU A 185 -4.47 22.21 -35.16
N LEU A 186 -5.70 22.07 -35.67
CA LEU A 186 -6.85 21.69 -34.86
C LEU A 186 -6.65 20.30 -34.21
N HIS A 187 -6.07 19.36 -34.95
CA HIS A 187 -5.77 18.03 -34.41
C HIS A 187 -4.69 18.07 -33.31
N LYS A 188 -3.64 18.88 -33.50
CA LYS A 188 -2.63 19.13 -32.47
C LYS A 188 -3.23 19.72 -31.19
N GLU A 189 -4.08 20.72 -31.33
CA GLU A 189 -4.75 21.35 -30.18
C GLU A 189 -5.65 20.36 -29.44
N THR A 190 -6.43 19.56 -30.15
CA THR A 190 -7.29 18.53 -29.53
C THR A 190 -6.50 17.44 -28.80
N VAL A 191 -5.38 17.00 -29.38
CA VAL A 191 -4.47 16.01 -28.73
C VAL A 191 -3.79 16.62 -27.50
N ALA A 192 -3.35 17.89 -27.60
CA ALA A 192 -2.74 18.59 -26.47
C ALA A 192 -3.73 18.76 -25.31
N ALA A 193 -4.95 19.21 -25.59
CA ALA A 193 -6.01 19.37 -24.58
C ALA A 193 -6.37 18.03 -23.91
N ARG A 194 -6.50 16.95 -24.69
CA ARG A 194 -6.79 15.62 -24.16
C ARG A 194 -5.66 15.07 -23.30
N LYS A 195 -4.41 15.34 -23.67
CA LYS A 195 -3.24 14.97 -22.87
C LYS A 195 -3.19 15.72 -21.54
N GLU A 196 -3.53 17.01 -21.54
CA GLU A 196 -3.58 17.85 -20.33
C GLU A 196 -4.71 17.40 -19.39
N GLU A 197 -5.89 17.11 -19.90
CA GLU A 197 -7.02 16.56 -19.13
C GLU A 197 -6.69 15.20 -18.50
N LEU A 198 -6.03 14.32 -19.26
CA LEU A 198 -5.61 13.01 -18.76
C LEU A 198 -4.55 13.16 -17.66
N ALA A 199 -3.59 14.04 -17.82
CA ALA A 199 -2.56 14.34 -16.82
C ALA A 199 -3.18 14.91 -15.54
N ALA A 200 -4.10 15.88 -15.66
CA ALA A 200 -4.80 16.47 -14.53
C ALA A 200 -5.64 15.43 -13.76
N SER A 201 -6.37 14.58 -14.47
CA SER A 201 -7.16 13.51 -13.86
C SER A 201 -6.28 12.48 -13.11
N PHE A 202 -5.13 12.15 -13.68
CA PHE A 202 -4.15 11.26 -13.04
C PHE A 202 -3.55 11.88 -11.79
N ASP A 203 -3.12 13.13 -11.85
CA ASP A 203 -2.55 13.82 -10.71
C ASP A 203 -3.57 13.98 -9.58
N ALA A 204 -4.83 14.24 -9.91
CA ALA A 204 -5.92 14.26 -8.92
C ALA A 204 -6.13 12.90 -8.24
N LYS A 205 -6.18 11.80 -9.00
CA LYS A 205 -6.30 10.43 -8.46
C LYS A 205 -5.09 10.05 -7.61
N LYS A 206 -3.88 10.38 -8.08
CA LYS A 206 -2.63 10.14 -7.35
C LYS A 206 -2.59 10.91 -6.03
N ALA A 207 -3.00 12.18 -6.03
CA ALA A 207 -3.07 12.99 -4.82
C ALA A 207 -4.09 12.45 -3.82
N ALA A 208 -5.27 12.01 -4.28
CA ALA A 208 -6.29 11.39 -3.43
C ALA A 208 -5.81 10.09 -2.78
N LEU A 209 -5.11 9.22 -3.54
CA LEU A 209 -4.51 8.00 -3.01
C LEU A 209 -3.39 8.29 -2.01
N ALA A 210 -2.51 9.25 -2.31
CA ALA A 210 -1.45 9.67 -1.41
C ALA A 210 -1.99 10.21 -0.08
N ALA A 211 -3.03 11.04 -0.12
CA ALA A 211 -3.71 11.54 1.07
C ALA A 211 -4.32 10.40 1.90
N ARG A 212 -4.89 9.39 1.26
CA ARG A 212 -5.47 8.23 1.94
C ARG A 212 -4.41 7.34 2.58
N ILE A 213 -3.28 7.12 1.90
CA ILE A 213 -2.11 6.41 2.44
C ILE A 213 -1.57 7.15 3.69
N SER A 214 -1.43 8.47 3.63
CA SER A 214 -1.00 9.29 4.77
C SER A 214 -1.94 9.15 5.96
N SER A 215 -3.26 9.23 5.74
CA SER A 215 -4.27 9.03 6.78
C SER A 215 -4.23 7.63 7.40
N LEU A 216 -3.94 6.58 6.62
CA LEU A 216 -3.79 5.21 7.14
C LEU A 216 -2.53 5.08 8.00
N ASN A 217 -1.41 5.64 7.57
CA ASN A 217 -0.16 5.65 8.35
C ASN A 217 -0.34 6.38 9.68
N GLU A 218 -1.03 7.53 9.69
CA GLU A 218 -1.36 8.27 10.91
C GLU A 218 -2.21 7.44 11.88
N LYS A 219 -3.23 6.72 11.37
CA LYS A 219 -4.05 5.82 12.20
C LYS A 219 -3.26 4.65 12.78
N ILE A 220 -2.33 4.09 12.01
CA ILE A 220 -1.42 3.05 12.50
C ILE A 220 -0.56 3.61 13.65
N ALA A 221 0.08 4.75 13.44
CA ALA A 221 0.91 5.42 14.43
C ALA A 221 0.12 5.80 15.70
N ASP A 222 -1.09 6.34 15.56
CA ASP A 222 -1.97 6.67 16.71
C ASP A 222 -2.36 5.41 17.50
N THR A 223 -2.70 4.31 16.79
CA THR A 223 -3.06 3.04 17.43
C THR A 223 -1.87 2.47 18.22
N THR A 224 -0.67 2.53 17.65
CA THR A 224 0.56 2.04 18.27
C THR A 224 0.95 2.90 19.47
N SER A 225 0.88 4.22 19.32
CA SER A 225 1.15 5.18 20.42
C SER A 225 0.18 4.99 21.59
N ARG A 226 -1.11 4.76 21.33
CA ARG A 226 -2.10 4.47 22.40
C ARG A 226 -1.81 3.17 23.14
N LEU A 227 -1.25 2.17 22.47
CA LEU A 227 -0.81 0.93 23.15
C LEU A 227 0.37 1.18 24.07
N ASN A 228 1.30 2.02 23.65
CA ASN A 228 2.49 2.37 24.41
C ASN A 228 2.20 3.37 25.55
N SER A 229 1.28 4.32 25.36
CA SER A 229 0.95 5.37 26.35
C SER A 229 0.17 4.86 27.58
N ARG A 230 -0.36 3.62 27.56
CA ARG A 230 -1.02 3.01 28.73
C ARG A 230 -0.06 2.60 29.86
N LYS A 231 1.12 3.19 29.90
CA LYS A 231 2.11 2.98 30.96
C LYS A 231 1.69 3.79 32.21
N THR A 232 1.42 3.12 33.32
CA THR A 232 1.40 3.74 34.64
C THR A 232 2.70 3.42 35.36
N ILE A 233 3.22 4.35 36.17
CA ILE A 233 4.47 4.14 36.99
C ILE A 233 4.36 2.85 37.82
N ALA A 234 3.15 2.50 38.25
CA ALA A 234 2.89 1.33 39.09
C ALA A 234 2.71 0.01 38.24
N ARG A 235 2.57 0.10 36.93
CA ARG A 235 2.28 -1.08 36.10
C ARG A 235 2.93 -0.95 34.73
N PRO A 236 4.00 -1.70 34.46
CA PRO A 236 4.66 -1.72 33.16
C PRO A 236 3.70 -2.22 32.06
N SER A 237 3.95 -1.83 30.81
CA SER A 237 3.14 -2.27 29.68
C SER A 237 3.15 -3.80 29.55
N ILE A 238 2.13 -4.36 28.87
CA ILE A 238 2.03 -5.81 28.65
C ILE A 238 3.26 -6.36 27.90
N LEU A 239 3.87 -5.57 27.01
CA LEU A 239 5.11 -5.90 26.31
C LEU A 239 6.31 -5.96 27.24
N GLN A 240 6.43 -5.01 28.16
CA GLN A 240 7.51 -4.99 29.15
C GLN A 240 7.45 -6.18 30.12
N ARG A 241 6.23 -6.61 30.48
CA ARG A 241 6.02 -7.76 31.37
C ARG A 241 6.25 -9.10 30.67
N ASN A 242 6.13 -9.15 29.33
CA ASN A 242 6.23 -10.36 28.53
C ASN A 242 7.16 -10.15 27.33
N PRO A 243 8.47 -9.97 27.52
CA PRO A 243 9.42 -9.65 26.44
C PRO A 243 9.57 -10.81 25.43
N SER A 244 9.23 -12.03 25.82
CA SER A 244 9.26 -13.21 24.95
C SER A 244 7.93 -13.49 24.24
N ALA A 245 6.93 -12.61 24.40
CA ALA A 245 5.64 -12.78 23.75
C ALA A 245 5.76 -12.61 22.23
N VAL A 246 5.01 -13.42 21.48
CA VAL A 246 4.96 -13.36 20.02
C VAL A 246 3.54 -13.56 19.53
N SER A 247 3.19 -12.93 18.42
CA SER A 247 1.94 -13.18 17.73
C SER A 247 2.23 -13.84 16.38
N ARG A 248 1.85 -15.10 16.21
CA ARG A 248 2.00 -15.80 14.92
C ARG A 248 0.94 -15.38 13.91
N ARG A 249 -0.25 -15.05 14.40
CA ARG A 249 -1.38 -14.64 13.55
C ARG A 249 -1.20 -13.24 12.97
N PHE A 250 -0.54 -12.35 13.70
CA PHE A 250 -0.30 -10.95 13.32
C PHE A 250 1.19 -10.63 13.41
N ALA A 251 2.02 -11.49 12.75
CA ALA A 251 3.48 -11.44 12.88
C ALA A 251 4.07 -10.08 12.49
N ASP A 252 3.59 -9.48 11.42
CA ASP A 252 4.11 -8.22 10.91
C ASP A 252 3.68 -7.02 11.77
N ALA A 253 2.40 -6.96 12.15
CA ALA A 253 1.91 -5.96 13.09
C ALA A 253 2.59 -6.06 14.46
N TRP A 254 2.92 -7.30 14.90
CA TRP A 254 3.65 -7.54 16.13
C TRP A 254 5.10 -7.04 16.07
N LYS A 255 5.81 -7.33 14.97
CA LYS A 255 7.20 -6.86 14.76
C LYS A 255 7.30 -5.34 14.79
N GLU A 256 6.37 -4.65 14.15
CA GLU A 256 6.34 -3.19 14.11
C GLU A 256 6.10 -2.60 15.49
N LEU A 257 5.09 -3.12 16.21
CA LEU A 257 4.78 -2.72 17.58
C LEU A 257 5.98 -2.94 18.52
N TYR A 258 6.68 -4.06 18.34
CA TYR A 258 7.83 -4.42 19.16
C TYR A 258 9.05 -3.54 18.85
N LYS A 259 9.27 -3.23 17.56
CA LYS A 259 10.34 -2.33 17.14
C LYS A 259 10.15 -0.93 17.68
N GLU A 260 8.95 -0.37 17.58
CA GLU A 260 8.62 0.95 18.12
C GLU A 260 8.78 1.01 19.64
N TRP A 261 8.42 -0.06 20.35
CA TRP A 261 8.67 -0.18 21.78
C TRP A 261 10.16 -0.27 22.13
N GLU A 262 10.97 -0.95 21.31
CA GLU A 262 12.42 -1.09 21.51
C GLU A 262 13.13 0.24 21.27
N ASP A 263 12.74 0.96 20.22
CA ASP A 263 13.25 2.31 19.90
C ASP A 263 12.94 3.31 21.03
N GLU A 264 11.73 3.28 21.62
CA GLU A 264 11.38 4.10 22.78
C GLU A 264 12.18 3.76 24.06
N LYS A 265 12.67 2.53 24.19
CA LYS A 265 13.46 2.12 25.36
C LYS A 265 14.88 2.67 25.31
N HIS A 266 15.38 2.94 24.09
CA HIS A 266 16.72 3.44 23.85
C HIS A 266 16.80 4.96 23.63
N ALA A 267 15.65 5.65 23.50
CA ALA A 267 15.52 7.11 23.48
C ALA A 267 15.38 7.69 24.88
#